data_1c6d887f637092a23dfaae3f88b96d56
#
_entry.id   1c6d887f637092a23dfaae3f88b96d56
#
_cell.length_a   1.000
_cell.length_b   1.000
_cell.length_c   1.000
_cell.angle_alpha   90.00
_cell.angle_beta   90.00
_cell.angle_gamma   90.00
#
_symmetry.space_group_name_H-M   'P 1'
#
loop_
_entity.id
_entity.type
_entity.pdbx_description
1 polymer ?
#
loop_
_entity_poly.entity_id
_entity_poly.type
_entity_poly.pdbx_seq_one_letter_code
_entity_poly.pdbx_strand_id
1 'polypeptide(L)'
;ESDSDECLDVIEAGYTDENNDGILGNDPVITDEVIGIVTSGIDGYTIPINEDVTINAPISIDTQPEQEIIVCEDGLLQITIESTTIDTYQWESSPNGVDWSILINNEYYSGVNSNELTISNTPFSLNNFKYRALVDRVGYGCIVYSNESNISINQLPEVIIPTPLEECDDDYDGIVSYFDLSQKTDEVLNGQTGVIVSYHESIDDAENNENGIVNIYTNTNPDTQTIYIRLEDNETGCSTTTTLQLIVNPIPEIITPPVLELCDANYDGITTMDLSSLDTTILNGQTGISITYYETQQDADNATNVLPVEYENTNPNTQELIVRLEDNVTGCYSTTVQGIVVNIPGVIEVNDYEQCDYTNPGDLTEVFDITTKDNEIINGQDVSLSYFTSFSDSQDNINALSTAALTNYSNTNSASETIYIRLEQNATGCLSFGSFNVTVNPLPNVI
;
A
#
# COMPACT_ATOMS: atom_id res chain seq x y z
N GLU A 1 -63.35 46.82 -7.00
CA GLU A 1 -62.37 46.56 -8.06
C GLU A 1 -62.90 47.16 -9.37
N SER A 2 -62.24 48.19 -9.94
CA SER A 2 -62.73 48.93 -11.08
C SER A 2 -62.21 48.45 -12.43
N ASP A 3 -61.09 47.76 -12.47
CA ASP A 3 -60.40 47.34 -13.68
C ASP A 3 -60.30 45.80 -13.86
N SER A 4 -60.72 45.05 -12.84
CA SER A 4 -60.85 43.57 -12.90
C SER A 4 -59.52 42.83 -13.03
N ASP A 5 -58.48 43.28 -12.31
CA ASP A 5 -57.19 42.64 -12.26
C ASP A 5 -56.88 41.85 -10.99
N GLU A 6 -57.90 41.68 -10.12
CA GLU A 6 -57.88 40.96 -8.88
C GLU A 6 -57.13 41.68 -7.71
N CYS A 7 -56.64 42.88 -7.94
CA CYS A 7 -56.16 43.78 -6.88
C CYS A 7 -57.26 44.71 -6.41
N LEU A 8 -57.34 45.00 -5.11
CA LEU A 8 -58.38 45.89 -4.61
C LEU A 8 -58.00 47.33 -4.81
N ASP A 9 -58.88 48.13 -5.45
CA ASP A 9 -58.71 49.55 -5.74
C ASP A 9 -58.19 50.36 -4.55
N VAL A 10 -58.57 50.03 -3.34
CA VAL A 10 -58.14 50.70 -2.10
C VAL A 10 -56.62 50.52 -1.89
N ILE A 11 -56.12 49.32 -2.17
CA ILE A 11 -54.72 48.98 -2.02
C ILE A 11 -53.91 49.60 -3.17
N GLU A 12 -54.39 49.48 -4.40
CA GLU A 12 -53.76 50.12 -5.59
C GLU A 12 -53.67 51.63 -5.47
N ALA A 13 -54.66 52.24 -4.86
CA ALA A 13 -54.64 53.68 -4.57
C ALA A 13 -53.61 54.08 -3.49
N GLY A 14 -52.90 53.07 -2.89
CA GLY A 14 -51.89 53.30 -1.86
C GLY A 14 -52.48 53.49 -0.45
N TYR A 15 -53.70 53.02 -0.21
CA TYR A 15 -54.35 53.10 1.10
C TYR A 15 -54.27 51.72 1.81
N THR A 16 -54.37 51.77 3.13
CA THR A 16 -54.48 50.58 3.97
C THR A 16 -55.92 50.09 4.06
N ASP A 17 -56.17 48.82 3.69
CA ASP A 17 -57.45 48.15 3.95
C ASP A 17 -57.36 47.41 5.29
N GLU A 18 -57.82 48.05 6.38
CA GLU A 18 -57.62 47.50 7.72
C GLU A 18 -58.44 46.25 8.02
N ASN A 19 -59.59 46.09 7.38
CA ASN A 19 -60.55 44.98 7.61
C ASN A 19 -60.61 44.00 6.41
N ASN A 20 -59.83 44.21 5.35
CA ASN A 20 -59.75 43.41 4.11
C ASN A 20 -61.13 43.26 3.40
N ASP A 21 -61.98 44.34 3.41
CA ASP A 21 -63.26 44.34 2.72
C ASP A 21 -63.25 45.01 1.34
N GLY A 22 -62.08 45.53 0.92
CA GLY A 22 -61.89 46.22 -0.37
C GLY A 22 -62.44 47.63 -0.42
N ILE A 23 -62.81 48.19 0.73
CA ILE A 23 -63.43 49.53 0.85
C ILE A 23 -62.54 50.43 1.72
N LEU A 24 -62.30 51.66 1.26
CA LEU A 24 -61.53 52.61 2.05
C LEU A 24 -62.30 53.03 3.35
N GLY A 25 -61.61 52.91 4.47
CA GLY A 25 -62.12 53.27 5.80
C GLY A 25 -62.61 52.06 6.60
N ASN A 26 -63.10 52.31 7.81
CA ASN A 26 -63.58 51.30 8.71
C ASN A 26 -65.08 51.05 8.49
N ASP A 27 -65.59 49.88 8.88
CA ASP A 27 -67.03 49.59 8.88
C ASP A 27 -67.68 50.02 10.22
N PRO A 28 -68.67 50.88 10.19
CA PRO A 28 -69.24 51.56 9.04
C PRO A 28 -68.30 52.66 8.46
N VAL A 29 -68.27 52.80 7.14
CA VAL A 29 -67.57 53.88 6.49
C VAL A 29 -68.12 55.24 6.93
N ILE A 30 -67.26 56.10 7.44
CA ILE A 30 -67.59 57.46 7.83
C ILE A 30 -67.11 58.42 6.74
N THR A 31 -68.06 59.22 6.24
CA THR A 31 -67.76 60.24 5.20
C THR A 31 -67.96 61.62 5.74
N ASP A 32 -67.24 62.62 5.20
CA ASP A 32 -67.49 64.02 5.42
C ASP A 32 -68.86 64.39 4.79
N GLU A 33 -69.77 64.94 5.57
CA GLU A 33 -71.18 65.25 5.16
C GLU A 33 -71.26 66.32 4.05
N VAL A 34 -70.19 67.13 3.85
CA VAL A 34 -70.18 68.24 2.94
C VAL A 34 -69.57 67.90 1.60
N ILE A 35 -68.45 67.13 1.61
CA ILE A 35 -67.63 66.81 0.43
C ILE A 35 -67.70 65.33 0.07
N GLY A 36 -68.30 64.48 0.91
CA GLY A 36 -68.51 63.08 0.63
C GLY A 36 -67.24 62.23 0.67
N ILE A 37 -66.13 62.75 1.21
CA ILE A 37 -64.85 62.03 1.28
C ILE A 37 -64.85 61.11 2.52
N VAL A 38 -64.31 59.90 2.43
CA VAL A 38 -64.10 58.96 3.52
C VAL A 38 -63.16 59.56 4.57
N THR A 39 -63.57 59.60 5.81
CA THR A 39 -62.82 60.19 6.96
C THR A 39 -62.52 59.13 8.02
N SER A 40 -62.98 57.90 7.85
CA SER A 40 -62.68 56.76 8.75
C SER A 40 -61.47 55.97 8.21
N GLY A 41 -60.80 55.30 9.16
CA GLY A 41 -59.58 54.55 8.83
C GLY A 41 -58.31 55.30 9.17
N ILE A 42 -57.14 54.62 9.09
CA ILE A 42 -55.81 55.12 9.46
C ILE A 42 -55.40 56.24 8.52
N ASP A 43 -55.69 56.05 7.24
CA ASP A 43 -55.07 56.90 6.18
C ASP A 43 -55.90 58.10 5.79
N GLY A 44 -57.18 58.09 6.01
CA GLY A 44 -58.16 59.13 5.55
C GLY A 44 -58.06 59.24 3.99
N TYR A 45 -59.09 59.89 3.38
CA TYR A 45 -59.06 60.08 1.92
C TYR A 45 -58.12 61.23 1.53
N THR A 46 -57.13 60.92 0.70
CA THR A 46 -56.34 61.85 -0.08
C THR A 46 -56.46 61.49 -1.57
N ILE A 47 -55.92 62.29 -2.46
CA ILE A 47 -55.90 61.95 -3.90
C ILE A 47 -55.09 60.68 -4.06
N PRO A 48 -55.60 59.68 -4.79
CA PRO A 48 -54.83 58.46 -5.04
C PRO A 48 -53.40 58.78 -5.53
N ILE A 49 -52.43 58.13 -4.93
CA ILE A 49 -51.01 58.35 -5.26
C ILE A 49 -50.70 57.73 -6.61
N ASN A 50 -51.55 56.79 -7.06
CA ASN A 50 -51.30 55.90 -8.18
C ASN A 50 -52.44 55.96 -9.19
N GLU A 51 -52.13 56.06 -10.50
CA GLU A 51 -53.13 56.03 -11.59
C GLU A 51 -53.51 54.57 -11.94
N ASP A 52 -52.90 53.57 -11.30
CA ASP A 52 -53.07 52.14 -11.62
C ASP A 52 -54.47 51.60 -11.28
N VAL A 53 -55.21 52.25 -10.41
CA VAL A 53 -56.60 51.92 -10.01
C VAL A 53 -57.58 51.70 -11.17
N THR A 54 -57.23 52.13 -12.40
CA THR A 54 -58.07 52.02 -13.57
C THR A 54 -57.42 51.30 -14.72
N ILE A 55 -56.28 50.75 -14.51
CA ILE A 55 -55.49 50.06 -15.50
C ILE A 55 -55.39 48.57 -15.19
N ASN A 56 -56.18 47.75 -15.87
CA ASN A 56 -56.05 46.28 -15.77
C ASN A 56 -54.69 45.86 -16.24
N ALA A 57 -53.81 45.58 -15.32
CA ALA A 57 -52.43 45.14 -15.56
C ALA A 57 -52.00 44.11 -14.49
N PRO A 58 -52.67 42.96 -14.44
CA PRO A 58 -52.43 41.93 -13.41
C PRO A 58 -50.97 41.43 -13.49
N ILE A 59 -50.41 41.05 -12.34
CA ILE A 59 -49.15 40.32 -12.30
C ILE A 59 -49.40 38.92 -12.84
N SER A 60 -48.67 38.57 -13.91
CA SER A 60 -48.73 37.23 -14.48
C SER A 60 -47.38 36.54 -14.34
N ILE A 61 -47.40 35.37 -13.72
CA ILE A 61 -46.23 34.46 -13.72
C ILE A 61 -46.43 33.50 -14.87
N ASP A 62 -45.69 33.72 -15.99
CA ASP A 62 -45.82 32.99 -17.22
C ASP A 62 -45.28 31.55 -17.05
N THR A 63 -44.19 31.35 -16.30
CA THR A 63 -43.67 30.04 -15.93
C THR A 63 -43.60 29.95 -14.39
N GLN A 64 -44.34 29.05 -13.82
CA GLN A 64 -44.29 28.73 -12.39
C GLN A 64 -43.09 27.86 -12.07
N PRO A 65 -42.55 27.87 -10.84
CA PRO A 65 -41.46 26.99 -10.45
C PRO A 65 -41.91 25.52 -10.48
N GLU A 66 -40.94 24.62 -10.70
CA GLU A 66 -41.20 23.17 -10.60
C GLU A 66 -41.74 22.81 -9.22
N GLN A 67 -42.81 22.00 -9.16
CA GLN A 67 -43.45 21.63 -7.91
C GLN A 67 -42.61 20.72 -7.03
N GLU A 68 -41.86 19.82 -7.65
CA GLU A 68 -40.99 18.81 -7.01
C GLU A 68 -39.61 18.86 -7.63
N ILE A 69 -38.62 19.16 -6.83
CA ILE A 69 -37.22 19.14 -7.27
C ILE A 69 -36.47 18.15 -6.41
N ILE A 70 -35.76 17.23 -7.07
CA ILE A 70 -34.94 16.20 -6.42
C ILE A 70 -33.48 16.56 -6.65
N VAL A 71 -32.68 16.59 -5.58
CA VAL A 71 -31.25 16.88 -5.63
C VAL A 71 -30.52 15.98 -4.65
N CYS A 72 -29.25 15.70 -4.92
CA CYS A 72 -28.37 15.07 -3.93
C CYS A 72 -27.91 16.11 -2.88
N GLU A 73 -27.66 15.66 -1.68
CA GLU A 73 -26.98 16.44 -0.65
C GLU A 73 -25.69 17.05 -1.24
N ASP A 74 -25.34 18.26 -0.79
CA ASP A 74 -24.25 19.08 -1.30
C ASP A 74 -24.37 19.51 -2.79
N GLY A 75 -25.46 19.14 -3.46
CA GLY A 75 -25.71 19.52 -4.85
C GLY A 75 -26.11 20.99 -5.05
N LEU A 76 -26.08 21.42 -6.30
CA LEU A 76 -26.55 22.71 -6.76
C LEU A 76 -28.02 22.61 -7.18
N LEU A 77 -28.86 23.51 -6.68
CA LEU A 77 -30.27 23.60 -6.98
C LEU A 77 -30.62 24.99 -7.50
N GLN A 78 -31.44 25.07 -8.55
CA GLN A 78 -31.96 26.32 -9.10
C GLN A 78 -33.51 26.24 -9.18
N ILE A 79 -34.19 27.27 -8.69
CA ILE A 79 -35.64 27.42 -8.77
C ILE A 79 -35.91 28.70 -9.56
N THR A 80 -36.57 28.56 -10.69
CA THR A 80 -36.78 29.68 -11.63
C THR A 80 -38.24 29.94 -11.85
N ILE A 81 -38.61 31.23 -11.97
CA ILE A 81 -39.89 31.68 -12.47
C ILE A 81 -39.65 32.62 -13.64
N GLU A 82 -40.61 32.68 -14.57
CA GLU A 82 -40.55 33.61 -15.69
C GLU A 82 -41.79 34.49 -15.72
N SER A 83 -41.63 35.76 -15.98
CA SER A 83 -42.69 36.71 -16.16
C SER A 83 -42.19 37.93 -16.96
N THR A 84 -43.11 38.52 -17.71
CA THR A 84 -42.91 39.79 -18.43
C THR A 84 -43.48 40.99 -17.69
N THR A 85 -44.16 40.77 -16.55
CA THR A 85 -44.90 41.81 -15.81
C THR A 85 -44.36 42.08 -14.42
N ILE A 86 -43.35 41.33 -13.94
CA ILE A 86 -42.77 41.45 -12.61
C ILE A 86 -41.55 42.37 -12.63
N ASP A 87 -41.48 43.31 -11.67
CA ASP A 87 -40.35 44.21 -11.47
C ASP A 87 -39.45 43.81 -10.30
N THR A 88 -40.07 43.21 -9.26
CA THR A 88 -39.36 42.83 -8.03
C THR A 88 -39.66 41.39 -7.61
N TYR A 89 -38.64 40.77 -7.03
CA TYR A 89 -38.70 39.38 -6.55
C TYR A 89 -38.18 39.32 -5.12
N GLN A 90 -38.77 38.44 -4.31
CA GLN A 90 -38.29 38.08 -2.99
C GLN A 90 -38.62 36.63 -2.71
N TRP A 91 -37.61 35.78 -2.62
CA TRP A 91 -37.81 34.36 -2.30
C TRP A 91 -38.03 34.17 -0.78
N GLU A 92 -38.87 33.20 -0.47
CA GLU A 92 -39.19 32.74 0.89
C GLU A 92 -39.02 31.22 0.96
N SER A 93 -38.71 30.71 2.16
CA SER A 93 -38.69 29.31 2.47
C SER A 93 -39.57 28.96 3.66
N SER A 94 -40.06 27.71 3.69
CA SER A 94 -40.86 27.19 4.78
C SER A 94 -40.53 25.72 5.04
N PRO A 95 -40.34 25.28 6.31
CA PRO A 95 -40.17 23.88 6.66
C PRO A 95 -41.47 23.06 6.64
N ASN A 96 -42.63 23.72 6.61
CA ASN A 96 -43.93 23.06 6.79
C ASN A 96 -45.04 23.57 5.83
N GLY A 97 -44.74 24.53 4.96
CA GLY A 97 -45.69 25.18 4.06
C GLY A 97 -46.66 26.17 4.72
N VAL A 98 -46.44 26.47 5.99
CA VAL A 98 -47.30 27.40 6.78
C VAL A 98 -46.48 28.59 7.28
N ASP A 99 -45.36 28.32 7.91
CA ASP A 99 -44.46 29.34 8.48
C ASP A 99 -43.41 29.75 7.47
N TRP A 100 -43.57 30.87 6.82
CA TRP A 100 -42.68 31.38 5.77
C TRP A 100 -41.68 32.39 6.30
N SER A 101 -40.46 32.30 5.84
CA SER A 101 -39.34 33.17 6.18
C SER A 101 -38.69 33.74 4.93
N ILE A 102 -38.49 35.05 4.92
CA ILE A 102 -37.80 35.75 3.84
C ILE A 102 -36.35 35.29 3.79
N LEU A 103 -35.88 34.90 2.58
CA LEU A 103 -34.51 34.53 2.35
C LEU A 103 -33.60 35.76 2.16
N ILE A 104 -32.40 35.66 2.64
CA ILE A 104 -31.29 36.60 2.41
C ILE A 104 -30.13 35.88 1.75
N ASN A 105 -29.39 36.57 0.87
CA ASN A 105 -28.17 36.01 0.29
C ASN A 105 -27.16 35.66 1.39
N ASN A 106 -26.63 34.42 1.35
CA ASN A 106 -25.65 33.92 2.30
C ASN A 106 -24.76 32.85 1.59
N GLU A 107 -24.10 31.99 2.34
CA GLU A 107 -23.27 30.91 1.79
C GLU A 107 -24.04 29.85 1.02
N TYR A 108 -25.33 29.63 1.33
CA TYR A 108 -26.20 28.67 0.65
C TYR A 108 -27.09 29.32 -0.40
N TYR A 109 -27.64 30.48 -0.12
CA TYR A 109 -28.64 31.16 -0.95
C TYR A 109 -28.05 32.32 -1.75
N SER A 110 -28.33 32.34 -3.05
CA SER A 110 -28.06 33.49 -3.92
C SER A 110 -29.21 33.70 -4.90
N GLY A 111 -29.34 34.90 -5.44
CA GLY A 111 -30.47 35.27 -6.31
C GLY A 111 -31.79 35.45 -5.58
N VAL A 112 -31.82 35.71 -4.25
CA VAL A 112 -33.03 35.81 -3.46
C VAL A 112 -33.95 36.97 -3.88
N ASN A 113 -33.45 37.95 -4.63
CA ASN A 113 -34.17 39.06 -5.21
C ASN A 113 -34.18 39.03 -6.74
N SER A 114 -34.09 37.86 -7.35
CA SER A 114 -34.16 37.70 -8.81
C SER A 114 -35.18 36.64 -9.18
N ASN A 115 -35.40 36.46 -10.48
CA ASN A 115 -36.27 35.43 -11.01
C ASN A 115 -35.74 34.01 -10.85
N GLU A 116 -34.49 33.84 -10.41
CA GLU A 116 -33.85 32.57 -10.15
C GLU A 116 -33.26 32.55 -8.73
N LEU A 117 -33.68 31.61 -7.92
CA LEU A 117 -33.08 31.27 -6.64
C LEU A 117 -32.09 30.15 -6.86
N THR A 118 -30.84 30.35 -6.44
CA THR A 118 -29.82 29.30 -6.44
C THR A 118 -29.53 28.90 -5.00
N ILE A 119 -29.53 27.57 -4.75
CA ILE A 119 -29.10 26.95 -3.48
C ILE A 119 -27.88 26.11 -3.77
N SER A 120 -26.74 26.47 -3.19
CA SER A 120 -25.45 25.79 -3.37
C SER A 120 -25.13 24.96 -2.13
N ASN A 121 -24.41 23.81 -2.30
CA ASN A 121 -24.07 22.92 -1.20
C ASN A 121 -25.30 22.58 -0.34
N THR A 122 -26.36 22.12 -1.00
CA THR A 122 -27.68 21.91 -0.41
C THR A 122 -27.63 20.91 0.75
N PRO A 123 -27.72 21.34 2.02
CA PRO A 123 -27.60 20.44 3.15
C PRO A 123 -28.86 19.61 3.34
N PHE A 124 -28.74 18.37 3.80
CA PHE A 124 -29.88 17.48 4.06
C PHE A 124 -30.91 18.08 5.01
N SER A 125 -30.51 19.03 5.87
CA SER A 125 -31.44 19.74 6.79
C SER A 125 -32.54 20.55 6.09
N LEU A 126 -32.37 20.82 4.80
CA LEU A 126 -33.40 21.48 3.96
C LEU A 126 -34.34 20.48 3.26
N ASN A 127 -34.21 19.19 3.53
CA ASN A 127 -35.11 18.18 2.96
C ASN A 127 -36.57 18.43 3.32
N ASN A 128 -37.45 18.39 2.35
CA ASN A 128 -38.88 18.71 2.42
C ASN A 128 -39.21 20.20 2.72
N PHE A 129 -38.22 21.11 2.63
CA PHE A 129 -38.54 22.53 2.64
C PHE A 129 -39.27 22.92 1.37
N LYS A 130 -40.12 23.93 1.49
CA LYS A 130 -40.86 24.53 0.39
C LYS A 130 -40.32 25.93 0.14
N TYR A 131 -40.35 26.33 -1.11
CA TYR A 131 -39.88 27.62 -1.60
C TYR A 131 -40.95 28.24 -2.46
N ARG A 132 -41.13 29.59 -2.37
CA ARG A 132 -41.97 30.39 -3.24
C ARG A 132 -41.33 31.76 -3.44
N ALA A 133 -41.68 32.40 -4.56
CA ALA A 133 -41.33 33.79 -4.77
C ALA A 133 -42.54 34.69 -4.42
N LEU A 134 -42.31 35.69 -3.64
CA LEU A 134 -43.14 36.86 -3.51
C LEU A 134 -42.75 37.80 -4.65
N VAL A 135 -43.71 38.23 -5.45
CA VAL A 135 -43.45 39.03 -6.66
C VAL A 135 -44.33 40.24 -6.63
N ASP A 136 -43.78 41.34 -7.16
CA ASP A 136 -44.48 42.61 -7.19
C ASP A 136 -44.10 43.42 -8.47
N ARG A 137 -44.95 44.38 -8.83
CA ARG A 137 -44.74 45.33 -9.88
C ARG A 137 -44.86 46.72 -9.31
N VAL A 138 -43.96 47.62 -9.73
CA VAL A 138 -44.00 49.02 -9.26
C VAL A 138 -45.34 49.62 -9.57
N GLY A 139 -46.05 50.10 -8.53
CA GLY A 139 -47.35 50.75 -8.63
C GLY A 139 -48.55 49.81 -8.52
N TYR A 140 -48.39 48.50 -8.43
CA TYR A 140 -49.50 47.51 -8.33
C TYR A 140 -50.06 47.42 -6.92
N GLY A 141 -49.23 47.48 -5.89
CA GLY A 141 -49.62 47.47 -4.48
C GLY A 141 -50.08 46.13 -3.92
N CYS A 142 -50.38 45.12 -4.74
CA CYS A 142 -50.79 43.81 -4.32
C CYS A 142 -49.65 42.80 -4.34
N ILE A 143 -49.56 41.98 -3.31
CA ILE A 143 -48.56 40.93 -3.22
C ILE A 143 -49.09 39.66 -3.90
N VAL A 144 -48.31 39.12 -4.86
CA VAL A 144 -48.61 37.88 -5.53
C VAL A 144 -47.55 36.86 -5.19
N TYR A 145 -47.91 35.62 -5.00
CA TYR A 145 -47.00 34.52 -4.75
C TYR A 145 -46.96 33.56 -5.91
N SER A 146 -45.77 33.03 -6.22
CA SER A 146 -45.65 31.89 -7.10
C SER A 146 -46.26 30.63 -6.47
N ASN A 147 -46.43 29.58 -7.25
CA ASN A 147 -46.64 28.24 -6.72
C ASN A 147 -45.47 27.83 -5.81
N GLU A 148 -45.77 26.90 -4.90
CA GLU A 148 -44.73 26.31 -4.04
C GLU A 148 -43.90 25.29 -4.82
N SER A 149 -42.58 25.28 -4.58
CA SER A 149 -41.65 24.26 -4.98
C SER A 149 -41.19 23.45 -3.77
N ASN A 150 -41.38 22.14 -3.80
CA ASN A 150 -40.94 21.24 -2.73
C ASN A 150 -39.60 20.62 -3.08
N ILE A 151 -38.65 20.61 -2.15
CA ILE A 151 -37.34 20.03 -2.37
C ILE A 151 -37.23 18.68 -1.68
N SER A 152 -36.82 17.67 -2.40
CA SER A 152 -36.44 16.35 -1.89
C SER A 152 -34.94 16.17 -2.02
N ILE A 153 -34.27 15.99 -0.90
CA ILE A 153 -32.81 15.83 -0.85
C ILE A 153 -32.48 14.38 -0.55
N ASN A 154 -31.76 13.74 -1.46
CA ASN A 154 -31.22 12.41 -1.27
C ASN A 154 -29.86 12.49 -0.57
N GLN A 155 -29.70 11.70 0.47
CA GLN A 155 -28.41 11.62 1.18
C GLN A 155 -27.33 11.00 0.32
N LEU A 156 -26.10 11.44 0.50
CA LEU A 156 -24.92 10.81 -0.09
C LEU A 156 -24.58 9.52 0.67
N PRO A 157 -23.97 8.52 -0.01
CA PRO A 157 -23.34 7.39 0.69
C PRO A 157 -22.31 7.87 1.72
N GLU A 158 -22.23 7.16 2.86
CA GLU A 158 -21.24 7.45 3.89
C GLU A 158 -19.83 7.15 3.39
N VAL A 159 -18.87 8.05 3.63
CA VAL A 159 -17.49 7.91 3.19
C VAL A 159 -16.64 7.29 4.29
N ILE A 160 -16.00 6.17 3.97
CA ILE A 160 -14.92 5.56 4.76
C ILE A 160 -13.65 5.59 3.93
N ILE A 161 -12.56 6.09 4.52
CA ILE A 161 -11.22 5.99 3.93
C ILE A 161 -10.66 4.62 4.28
N PRO A 162 -10.46 3.73 3.30
CA PRO A 162 -9.94 2.40 3.58
C PRO A 162 -8.46 2.45 3.97
N THR A 163 -8.02 1.39 4.66
CA THR A 163 -6.58 1.17 4.89
C THR A 163 -5.86 0.94 3.55
N PRO A 164 -4.57 1.30 3.44
CA PRO A 164 -3.81 1.05 2.21
C PRO A 164 -3.91 -0.40 1.74
N LEU A 165 -3.82 -0.61 0.43
CA LEU A 165 -3.63 -1.92 -0.17
C LEU A 165 -2.14 -2.07 -0.50
N GLU A 166 -1.51 -3.06 0.11
CA GLU A 166 -0.07 -3.26 0.05
C GLU A 166 0.26 -4.57 -0.67
N GLU A 167 1.22 -4.51 -1.59
CA GLU A 167 1.77 -5.67 -2.29
C GLU A 167 3.30 -5.58 -2.32
N CYS A 168 3.97 -6.72 -2.48
CA CYS A 168 5.41 -6.76 -2.61
C CYS A 168 5.84 -6.54 -4.06
N ASP A 169 6.90 -5.77 -4.25
CA ASP A 169 7.62 -5.66 -5.53
C ASP A 169 8.12 -7.04 -6.00
N ASP A 170 8.23 -7.27 -7.29
CA ASP A 170 8.69 -8.55 -7.83
C ASP A 170 10.02 -8.43 -8.63
N ASP A 171 10.41 -7.23 -9.05
CA ASP A 171 11.61 -7.02 -9.88
C ASP A 171 12.38 -5.71 -9.61
N TYR A 172 12.12 -5.03 -8.51
CA TYR A 172 12.75 -3.77 -8.06
C TYR A 172 12.37 -2.53 -8.88
N ASP A 173 11.27 -2.56 -9.62
CA ASP A 173 10.83 -1.41 -10.42
C ASP A 173 9.71 -0.57 -9.75
N GLY A 174 9.17 -1.06 -8.62
CA GLY A 174 8.09 -0.43 -7.87
C GLY A 174 6.72 -0.60 -8.54
N ILE A 175 6.60 -1.48 -9.53
CA ILE A 175 5.36 -1.77 -10.25
C ILE A 175 4.92 -3.21 -10.00
N VAL A 176 3.72 -3.39 -9.49
CA VAL A 176 3.12 -4.70 -9.27
C VAL A 176 2.04 -4.98 -10.30
N SER A 177 2.08 -6.14 -10.93
CA SER A 177 1.18 -6.50 -12.03
C SER A 177 -0.28 -6.67 -11.61
N TYR A 178 -0.58 -6.83 -10.32
CA TYR A 178 -1.96 -6.95 -9.87
C TYR A 178 -2.17 -6.50 -8.40
N PHE A 179 -2.88 -5.40 -8.24
CA PHE A 179 -3.58 -5.08 -7.00
C PHE A 179 -5.04 -5.55 -7.13
N ASP A 180 -5.50 -6.40 -6.24
CA ASP A 180 -6.91 -6.78 -6.20
C ASP A 180 -7.71 -5.74 -5.38
N LEU A 181 -8.22 -4.72 -6.08
CA LEU A 181 -8.97 -3.62 -5.47
C LEU A 181 -10.25 -4.11 -4.77
N SER A 182 -10.80 -5.27 -5.16
CA SER A 182 -12.02 -5.81 -4.55
C SER A 182 -11.86 -6.16 -3.07
N GLN A 183 -10.62 -6.38 -2.60
CA GLN A 183 -10.33 -6.63 -1.18
C GLN A 183 -10.73 -5.45 -0.28
N LYS A 184 -10.84 -4.24 -0.83
CA LYS A 184 -11.21 -3.02 -0.10
C LYS A 184 -12.68 -2.67 -0.18
N THR A 185 -13.46 -3.37 -1.00
CA THR A 185 -14.88 -3.07 -1.24
C THR A 185 -15.71 -3.14 0.05
N ASP A 186 -15.55 -4.19 0.85
CA ASP A 186 -16.32 -4.37 2.09
C ASP A 186 -15.94 -3.31 3.15
N GLU A 187 -14.66 -2.92 3.21
CA GLU A 187 -14.17 -1.87 4.10
C GLU A 187 -14.79 -0.52 3.75
N VAL A 188 -14.80 -0.18 2.46
CA VAL A 188 -15.37 1.07 1.94
C VAL A 188 -16.88 1.13 2.12
N LEU A 189 -17.59 0.02 1.90
CA LEU A 189 -19.03 -0.07 2.08
C LEU A 189 -19.45 0.06 3.55
N ASN A 190 -18.64 -0.36 4.50
CA ASN A 190 -18.92 -0.31 5.94
C ASN A 190 -20.33 -0.83 6.30
N GLY A 191 -20.79 -1.87 5.59
CA GLY A 191 -22.11 -2.47 5.78
C GLY A 191 -23.27 -1.74 5.11
N GLN A 192 -23.02 -0.66 4.35
CA GLN A 192 -24.04 0.00 3.53
C GLN A 192 -24.55 -0.98 2.44
N THR A 193 -25.85 -0.91 2.16
CA THR A 193 -26.52 -1.72 1.14
C THR A 193 -27.10 -0.84 0.05
N GLY A 194 -27.15 -1.34 -1.19
CA GLY A 194 -27.65 -0.57 -2.32
C GLY A 194 -26.66 0.45 -2.88
N VAL A 195 -25.39 0.40 -2.43
CA VAL A 195 -24.31 1.26 -2.90
C VAL A 195 -23.41 0.49 -3.86
N ILE A 196 -23.12 1.10 -5.00
CA ILE A 196 -22.18 0.59 -6.00
C ILE A 196 -20.83 1.25 -5.77
N VAL A 197 -19.76 0.43 -5.77
CA VAL A 197 -18.37 0.89 -5.64
C VAL A 197 -17.69 0.75 -7.00
N SER A 198 -17.01 1.81 -7.44
CA SER A 198 -16.13 1.81 -8.61
C SER A 198 -14.81 2.49 -8.29
N TYR A 199 -13.76 2.11 -9.04
CA TYR A 199 -12.40 2.59 -8.86
C TYR A 199 -11.95 3.36 -10.09
N HIS A 200 -11.15 4.42 -9.90
CA HIS A 200 -10.73 5.35 -10.96
C HIS A 200 -9.31 5.86 -10.70
N GLU A 201 -8.59 6.23 -11.77
CA GLU A 201 -7.23 6.79 -11.65
C GLU A 201 -7.21 8.27 -11.29
N SER A 202 -8.30 9.00 -11.56
CA SER A 202 -8.40 10.43 -11.27
C SER A 202 -9.70 10.77 -10.52
N ILE A 203 -9.67 11.89 -9.81
CA ILE A 203 -10.86 12.42 -9.14
C ILE A 203 -11.94 12.82 -10.17
N ASP A 204 -11.54 13.39 -11.28
CA ASP A 204 -12.46 13.81 -12.35
C ASP A 204 -13.21 12.60 -12.94
N ASP A 205 -12.52 11.47 -13.16
CA ASP A 205 -13.13 10.23 -13.63
C ASP A 205 -14.09 9.64 -12.59
N ALA A 206 -13.71 9.69 -11.30
CA ALA A 206 -14.56 9.22 -10.21
C ALA A 206 -15.84 10.07 -10.05
N GLU A 207 -15.73 11.39 -10.15
CA GLU A 207 -16.86 12.30 -10.06
C GLU A 207 -17.82 12.14 -11.24
N ASN A 208 -17.30 11.92 -12.44
CA ASN A 208 -18.09 11.79 -13.67
C ASN A 208 -18.48 10.32 -13.99
N ASN A 209 -18.04 9.35 -13.20
CA ASN A 209 -18.24 7.92 -13.45
C ASN A 209 -17.71 7.48 -14.82
N GLU A 210 -16.53 7.96 -15.19
CA GLU A 210 -15.85 7.65 -16.44
C GLU A 210 -14.58 6.83 -16.18
N ASN A 211 -14.08 6.13 -17.20
CA ASN A 211 -12.81 5.40 -17.20
C ASN A 211 -12.60 4.50 -15.96
N GLY A 212 -13.66 3.78 -15.54
CA GLY A 212 -13.58 2.88 -14.39
C GLY A 212 -12.51 1.80 -14.55
N ILE A 213 -11.75 1.57 -13.49
CA ILE A 213 -10.70 0.54 -13.41
C ILE A 213 -11.34 -0.81 -13.10
N VAL A 214 -10.86 -1.88 -13.70
CA VAL A 214 -11.22 -3.26 -13.32
C VAL A 214 -10.57 -3.64 -11.99
N ASN A 215 -11.13 -4.62 -11.29
CA ASN A 215 -10.69 -5.01 -9.94
C ASN A 215 -9.22 -5.39 -9.84
N ILE A 216 -8.64 -5.99 -10.88
CA ILE A 216 -7.21 -6.28 -10.94
C ILE A 216 -6.51 -5.13 -11.66
N TYR A 217 -5.63 -4.46 -10.95
CA TYR A 217 -5.00 -3.23 -11.41
C TYR A 217 -3.47 -3.30 -11.30
N THR A 218 -2.78 -2.78 -12.31
CA THR A 218 -1.32 -2.57 -12.29
C THR A 218 -1.07 -1.09 -11.99
N ASN A 219 -0.28 -0.79 -10.95
CA ASN A 219 0.06 0.61 -10.65
C ASN A 219 0.90 1.22 -11.79
N THR A 220 0.66 2.49 -12.06
CA THR A 220 1.35 3.25 -13.11
C THR A 220 2.41 4.18 -12.55
N ASN A 221 2.35 4.46 -11.26
CA ASN A 221 3.35 5.22 -10.52
C ASN A 221 4.11 4.28 -9.61
N PRO A 222 5.47 4.25 -9.67
CA PRO A 222 6.28 3.41 -8.81
C PRO A 222 6.06 3.67 -7.32
N ASP A 223 6.24 2.64 -6.51
CA ASP A 223 6.22 2.62 -5.05
C ASP A 223 4.88 2.98 -4.41
N THR A 224 4.25 4.09 -4.83
CA THR A 224 2.97 4.52 -4.25
C THR A 224 2.07 5.17 -5.30
N GLN A 225 0.78 4.83 -5.24
CA GLN A 225 -0.23 5.45 -6.10
C GLN A 225 -1.54 5.66 -5.34
N THR A 226 -2.22 6.79 -5.62
CA THR A 226 -3.57 7.04 -5.14
C THR A 226 -4.58 6.63 -6.20
N ILE A 227 -5.55 5.81 -5.81
CA ILE A 227 -6.74 5.47 -6.59
C ILE A 227 -7.94 6.17 -5.97
N TYR A 228 -8.87 6.63 -6.79
CA TYR A 228 -10.10 7.26 -6.36
C TYR A 228 -11.25 6.26 -6.39
N ILE A 229 -12.05 6.27 -5.36
CA ILE A 229 -13.19 5.37 -5.21
C ILE A 229 -14.46 6.22 -5.28
N ARG A 230 -15.41 5.82 -6.13
CA ARG A 230 -16.75 6.37 -6.18
C ARG A 230 -17.72 5.41 -5.50
N LEU A 231 -18.52 5.96 -4.58
CA LEU A 231 -19.68 5.30 -3.99
C LEU A 231 -20.93 5.93 -4.56
N GLU A 232 -21.80 5.14 -5.17
CA GLU A 232 -23.04 5.62 -5.78
C GLU A 232 -24.24 4.85 -5.24
N ASP A 233 -25.23 5.55 -4.72
CA ASP A 233 -26.50 4.94 -4.34
C ASP A 233 -27.25 4.50 -5.60
N ASN A 234 -27.60 3.22 -5.66
CA ASN A 234 -28.17 2.60 -6.87
C ASN A 234 -29.60 3.06 -7.20
N GLU A 235 -30.35 3.60 -6.21
CA GLU A 235 -31.74 4.05 -6.40
C GLU A 235 -31.78 5.52 -6.80
N THR A 236 -30.94 6.34 -6.19
CA THR A 236 -30.97 7.80 -6.34
C THR A 236 -29.94 8.33 -7.31
N GLY A 237 -28.87 7.55 -7.59
CA GLY A 237 -27.72 7.99 -8.37
C GLY A 237 -26.82 9.00 -7.65
N CYS A 238 -27.11 9.33 -6.40
CA CYS A 238 -26.26 10.22 -5.60
C CYS A 238 -24.96 9.55 -5.26
N SER A 239 -23.84 10.28 -5.40
CA SER A 239 -22.52 9.71 -5.25
C SER A 239 -21.59 10.61 -4.46
N THR A 240 -20.61 9.95 -3.87
CA THR A 240 -19.49 10.61 -3.20
C THR A 240 -18.19 9.89 -3.54
N THR A 241 -17.06 10.51 -3.26
CA THR A 241 -15.75 9.95 -3.58
C THR A 241 -14.83 9.88 -2.36
N THR A 242 -13.93 8.91 -2.36
CA THR A 242 -12.84 8.77 -1.39
C THR A 242 -11.57 8.28 -2.09
N THR A 243 -10.51 8.03 -1.35
CA THR A 243 -9.22 7.60 -1.90
C THR A 243 -8.76 6.28 -1.30
N LEU A 244 -8.04 5.48 -2.08
CA LEU A 244 -7.30 4.30 -1.67
C LEU A 244 -5.83 4.51 -2.00
N GLN A 245 -4.94 4.31 -1.04
CA GLN A 245 -3.50 4.24 -1.28
C GLN A 245 -3.11 2.82 -1.68
N LEU A 246 -2.41 2.70 -2.80
CA LEU A 246 -1.66 1.51 -3.19
C LEU A 246 -0.22 1.72 -2.77
N ILE A 247 0.38 0.71 -2.14
CA ILE A 247 1.78 0.72 -1.70
C ILE A 247 2.46 -0.53 -2.24
N VAL A 248 3.57 -0.33 -2.94
CA VAL A 248 4.47 -1.40 -3.35
C VAL A 248 5.62 -1.44 -2.36
N ASN A 249 5.67 -2.50 -1.57
CA ASN A 249 6.73 -2.70 -0.59
C ASN A 249 7.96 -3.28 -1.27
N PRO A 250 9.16 -2.69 -1.08
CA PRO A 250 10.38 -3.19 -1.70
C PRO A 250 10.73 -4.57 -1.14
N ILE A 251 11.29 -5.43 -2.00
CA ILE A 251 11.89 -6.69 -1.58
C ILE A 251 13.36 -6.49 -1.17
N PRO A 252 13.92 -7.33 -0.27
CA PRO A 252 15.33 -7.27 0.09
C PRO A 252 16.25 -7.41 -1.13
N GLU A 253 17.34 -6.63 -1.17
CA GLU A 253 18.34 -6.70 -2.23
C GLU A 253 19.06 -8.04 -2.21
N ILE A 254 19.16 -8.69 -3.37
CA ILE A 254 19.85 -9.97 -3.53
C ILE A 254 21.34 -9.74 -3.77
N ILE A 255 22.16 -10.30 -2.88
CA ILE A 255 23.59 -10.49 -3.11
C ILE A 255 23.85 -11.98 -3.33
N THR A 256 24.35 -12.35 -4.48
CA THR A 256 24.74 -13.74 -4.74
C THR A 256 25.91 -14.11 -3.82
N PRO A 257 25.73 -15.04 -2.87
CA PRO A 257 26.79 -15.40 -1.95
C PRO A 257 27.91 -16.17 -2.67
N PRO A 258 29.15 -16.10 -2.17
CA PRO A 258 30.21 -16.94 -2.67
C PRO A 258 29.91 -18.42 -2.40
N VAL A 259 30.43 -19.30 -3.22
CA VAL A 259 30.32 -20.74 -2.98
C VAL A 259 30.98 -21.06 -1.63
N LEU A 260 30.30 -21.83 -0.79
CA LEU A 260 30.84 -22.34 0.46
C LEU A 260 31.68 -23.58 0.18
N GLU A 261 33.01 -23.46 0.27
CA GLU A 261 33.95 -24.56 0.06
C GLU A 261 34.33 -25.20 1.40
N LEU A 262 34.15 -26.48 1.52
CA LEU A 262 34.40 -27.27 2.72
C LEU A 262 35.28 -28.46 2.39
N CYS A 263 35.93 -29.02 3.43
CA CYS A 263 36.74 -30.23 3.30
C CYS A 263 36.06 -31.38 4.02
N ASP A 264 35.96 -32.51 3.35
CA ASP A 264 35.45 -33.75 3.93
C ASP A 264 36.59 -34.58 4.53
N ALA A 265 36.50 -34.89 5.82
CA ALA A 265 37.54 -35.65 6.54
C ALA A 265 37.41 -37.18 6.39
N ASN A 266 36.24 -37.68 5.99
CA ASN A 266 35.95 -39.11 5.91
C ASN A 266 35.81 -39.67 4.48
N TYR A 267 35.95 -38.82 3.48
CA TYR A 267 35.98 -39.15 2.04
C TYR A 267 34.64 -39.62 1.45
N ASP A 268 33.50 -39.28 2.07
CA ASP A 268 32.16 -39.66 1.57
C ASP A 268 31.44 -38.49 0.85
N GLY A 269 32.02 -37.30 0.86
CA GLY A 269 31.50 -36.09 0.24
C GLY A 269 30.42 -35.41 1.08
N ILE A 270 30.26 -35.84 2.32
CA ILE A 270 29.25 -35.31 3.26
C ILE A 270 29.97 -34.65 4.43
N THR A 271 29.51 -33.43 4.81
CA THR A 271 30.08 -32.72 5.96
C THR A 271 29.06 -31.78 6.59
N THR A 272 29.24 -31.51 7.86
CA THR A 272 28.41 -30.53 8.60
C THR A 272 28.99 -29.12 8.41
N MET A 273 28.10 -28.14 8.25
CA MET A 273 28.45 -26.74 8.05
C MET A 273 27.57 -25.80 8.87
N ASP A 274 28.11 -24.63 9.21
CA ASP A 274 27.34 -23.53 9.78
C ASP A 274 26.83 -22.63 8.65
N LEU A 275 25.53 -22.70 8.36
CA LEU A 275 24.87 -21.91 7.30
C LEU A 275 24.91 -20.42 7.60
N SER A 276 24.94 -20.01 8.88
CA SER A 276 24.96 -18.59 9.26
C SER A 276 26.31 -17.91 8.98
N SER A 277 27.36 -18.68 8.63
CA SER A 277 28.70 -18.16 8.37
C SER A 277 28.77 -17.12 7.26
N LEU A 278 27.81 -17.10 6.33
CA LEU A 278 27.70 -16.17 5.21
C LEU A 278 26.64 -15.08 5.38
N ASP A 279 25.83 -15.13 6.46
CA ASP A 279 24.72 -14.19 6.67
C ASP A 279 25.15 -12.72 6.57
N THR A 280 26.28 -12.36 7.15
CA THR A 280 26.79 -10.98 7.09
C THR A 280 27.11 -10.53 5.67
N THR A 281 27.61 -11.47 4.84
CA THR A 281 27.92 -11.19 3.43
C THR A 281 26.64 -11.05 2.62
N ILE A 282 25.67 -11.94 2.84
CA ILE A 282 24.37 -11.95 2.16
C ILE A 282 23.55 -10.70 2.52
N LEU A 283 23.56 -10.30 3.79
CA LEU A 283 22.86 -9.09 4.26
C LEU A 283 23.44 -7.81 3.66
N ASN A 284 24.72 -7.77 3.37
CA ASN A 284 25.41 -6.58 2.81
C ASN A 284 25.06 -5.26 3.53
N GLY A 285 24.89 -5.31 4.84
CA GLY A 285 24.52 -4.16 5.66
C GLY A 285 23.04 -3.82 5.71
N GLN A 286 22.17 -4.57 5.04
CA GLN A 286 20.72 -4.44 5.20
C GLN A 286 20.32 -4.78 6.64
N THR A 287 19.33 -4.07 7.18
CA THR A 287 18.84 -4.24 8.55
C THR A 287 17.35 -4.55 8.53
N GLY A 288 16.87 -5.28 9.54
CA GLY A 288 15.46 -5.68 9.61
C GLY A 288 15.11 -6.85 8.68
N ILE A 289 16.13 -7.53 8.13
CA ILE A 289 15.98 -8.68 7.25
C ILE A 289 16.31 -9.96 8.00
N SER A 290 15.48 -10.97 7.87
CA SER A 290 15.73 -12.34 8.33
C SER A 290 16.25 -13.20 7.19
N ILE A 291 17.25 -14.06 7.47
CA ILE A 291 17.78 -15.06 6.53
C ILE A 291 17.32 -16.44 6.97
N THR A 292 16.85 -17.24 6.02
CA THR A 292 16.54 -18.65 6.20
C THR A 292 16.98 -19.48 5.00
N TYR A 293 17.28 -20.74 5.22
CA TYR A 293 17.84 -21.66 4.22
C TYR A 293 16.89 -22.82 3.97
N TYR A 294 16.84 -23.30 2.71
CA TYR A 294 15.93 -24.36 2.26
C TYR A 294 16.60 -25.26 1.23
N GLU A 295 16.10 -26.51 1.12
CA GLU A 295 16.57 -27.41 0.07
C GLU A 295 15.89 -27.16 -1.28
N THR A 296 14.68 -26.58 -1.28
CA THR A 296 13.90 -26.38 -2.50
C THR A 296 13.35 -24.95 -2.59
N GLN A 297 13.14 -24.46 -3.81
CA GLN A 297 12.49 -23.16 -4.05
C GLN A 297 11.07 -23.15 -3.48
N GLN A 298 10.32 -24.25 -3.63
CA GLN A 298 8.95 -24.34 -3.11
C GLN A 298 8.89 -24.19 -1.58
N ASP A 299 9.86 -24.77 -0.86
CA ASP A 299 9.94 -24.59 0.59
C ASP A 299 10.28 -23.15 0.98
N ALA A 300 11.18 -22.54 0.23
CA ALA A 300 11.56 -21.14 0.41
C ALA A 300 10.37 -20.19 0.16
N ASP A 301 9.60 -20.41 -0.92
CA ASP A 301 8.44 -19.60 -1.26
C ASP A 301 7.34 -19.71 -0.19
N ASN A 302 7.15 -20.88 0.37
CA ASN A 302 6.14 -21.13 1.39
C ASN A 302 6.65 -20.96 2.85
N ALA A 303 7.93 -20.62 3.04
CA ALA A 303 8.60 -20.56 4.34
C ALA A 303 8.40 -21.82 5.19
N THR A 304 8.45 -23.00 4.55
CA THR A 304 8.29 -24.32 5.18
C THR A 304 9.58 -25.12 5.14
N ASN A 305 9.75 -26.06 6.07
CA ASN A 305 10.93 -26.93 6.14
C ASN A 305 12.26 -26.16 6.22
N VAL A 306 12.30 -25.10 7.03
CA VAL A 306 13.51 -24.31 7.29
C VAL A 306 14.65 -25.21 7.77
N LEU A 307 15.83 -25.09 7.17
CA LEU A 307 17.01 -25.85 7.54
C LEU A 307 17.60 -25.34 8.88
N PRO A 308 18.18 -26.23 9.70
CA PRO A 308 18.87 -25.82 10.92
C PRO A 308 20.16 -25.09 10.59
N VAL A 309 20.64 -24.23 11.51
CA VAL A 309 21.90 -23.49 11.34
C VAL A 309 23.10 -24.45 11.12
N GLU A 310 23.19 -25.51 11.94
CA GLU A 310 24.13 -26.62 11.70
C GLU A 310 23.47 -27.63 10.76
N TYR A 311 23.91 -27.66 9.53
CA TYR A 311 23.34 -28.46 8.46
C TYR A 311 24.38 -29.42 7.87
N GLU A 312 23.97 -30.66 7.58
CA GLU A 312 24.76 -31.65 6.88
C GLU A 312 24.24 -31.80 5.46
N ASN A 313 25.12 -31.67 4.44
CA ASN A 313 24.68 -31.76 3.04
C ASN A 313 24.11 -33.17 2.74
N THR A 314 23.03 -33.19 1.99
CA THR A 314 22.35 -34.46 1.60
C THR A 314 22.84 -35.00 0.26
N ASN A 315 23.42 -34.15 -0.59
CA ASN A 315 24.01 -34.53 -1.87
C ASN A 315 25.55 -34.52 -1.76
N PRO A 316 26.24 -35.65 -2.00
CA PRO A 316 27.70 -35.70 -1.89
C PRO A 316 28.41 -34.74 -2.86
N ASN A 317 29.50 -34.15 -2.40
CA ASN A 317 30.44 -33.27 -3.10
C ASN A 317 29.87 -31.90 -3.50
N THR A 318 28.63 -31.79 -3.98
CA THR A 318 28.04 -30.51 -4.39
C THR A 318 26.57 -30.45 -4.07
N GLN A 319 26.13 -29.33 -3.55
CA GLN A 319 24.70 -29.07 -3.29
C GLN A 319 24.41 -27.58 -3.49
N GLU A 320 23.17 -27.27 -3.89
CA GLU A 320 22.63 -25.91 -3.91
C GLU A 320 21.51 -25.83 -2.87
N LEU A 321 21.53 -24.77 -2.08
CA LEU A 321 20.47 -24.42 -1.16
C LEU A 321 19.84 -23.10 -1.60
N ILE A 322 18.57 -22.93 -1.30
CA ILE A 322 17.87 -21.66 -1.51
C ILE A 322 17.95 -20.83 -0.24
N VAL A 323 18.39 -19.60 -0.38
CA VAL A 323 18.44 -18.60 0.69
C VAL A 323 17.26 -17.66 0.50
N ARG A 324 16.43 -17.50 1.53
CA ARG A 324 15.33 -16.54 1.57
C ARG A 324 15.73 -15.38 2.48
N LEU A 325 15.64 -14.16 1.96
CA LEU A 325 15.76 -12.91 2.69
C LEU A 325 14.36 -12.33 2.83
N GLU A 326 13.91 -12.05 4.03
CA GLU A 326 12.55 -11.56 4.29
C GLU A 326 12.60 -10.30 5.15
N ASP A 327 11.91 -9.25 4.72
CA ASP A 327 11.73 -8.04 5.52
C ASP A 327 10.78 -8.33 6.70
N ASN A 328 11.24 -8.03 7.92
CA ASN A 328 10.54 -8.37 9.15
C ASN A 328 9.26 -7.54 9.41
N VAL A 329 9.05 -6.46 8.66
CA VAL A 329 7.90 -5.56 8.82
C VAL A 329 6.84 -5.86 7.78
N THR A 330 7.25 -5.95 6.51
CA THR A 330 6.34 -6.11 5.37
C THR A 330 6.09 -7.59 5.02
N GLY A 331 7.01 -8.49 5.39
CA GLY A 331 7.00 -9.89 4.97
C GLY A 331 7.41 -10.11 3.51
N CYS A 332 7.78 -9.03 2.81
CA CYS A 332 8.27 -9.13 1.44
C CYS A 332 9.63 -9.83 1.40
N TYR A 333 9.83 -10.70 0.43
CA TYR A 333 11.02 -11.51 0.39
C TYR A 333 11.63 -11.62 -1.00
N SER A 334 12.90 -11.96 -1.01
CA SER A 334 13.65 -12.36 -2.21
C SER A 334 14.40 -13.66 -1.94
N THR A 335 14.78 -14.37 -2.99
CA THR A 335 15.53 -15.63 -2.88
C THR A 335 16.78 -15.62 -3.74
N THR A 336 17.84 -16.29 -3.27
CA THR A 336 19.06 -16.52 -4.04
C THR A 336 19.56 -17.95 -3.79
N VAL A 337 20.56 -18.36 -4.54
CA VAL A 337 21.15 -19.70 -4.43
C VAL A 337 22.48 -19.64 -3.71
N GLN A 338 22.65 -20.48 -2.69
CA GLN A 338 23.92 -20.78 -2.04
C GLN A 338 24.51 -22.08 -2.58
N GLY A 339 25.58 -21.98 -3.31
CA GLY A 339 26.36 -23.14 -3.74
C GLY A 339 27.22 -23.69 -2.60
N ILE A 340 27.28 -25.00 -2.45
CA ILE A 340 28.13 -25.72 -1.51
C ILE A 340 29.01 -26.68 -2.31
N VAL A 341 30.30 -26.69 -2.01
CA VAL A 341 31.27 -27.64 -2.57
C VAL A 341 32.02 -28.33 -1.41
N VAL A 342 31.91 -29.62 -1.34
CA VAL A 342 32.65 -30.46 -0.38
C VAL A 342 33.81 -31.12 -1.08
N ASN A 343 34.98 -30.61 -0.79
CA ASN A 343 36.24 -31.07 -1.39
C ASN A 343 36.76 -32.29 -0.64
N ILE A 344 37.08 -33.34 -1.40
CA ILE A 344 37.68 -34.55 -0.84
C ILE A 344 39.19 -34.32 -0.75
N PRO A 345 39.81 -34.46 0.47
CA PRO A 345 41.25 -34.28 0.61
C PRO A 345 42.05 -35.38 -0.08
N GLY A 346 43.34 -35.17 -0.26
CA GLY A 346 44.24 -36.15 -0.85
C GLY A 346 44.31 -37.44 -0.03
N VAL A 347 44.39 -38.57 -0.70
CA VAL A 347 44.51 -39.91 -0.07
C VAL A 347 45.97 -40.19 0.27
N ILE A 348 46.24 -40.66 1.49
CA ILE A 348 47.58 -41.08 1.93
C ILE A 348 47.63 -42.61 1.99
N GLU A 349 48.38 -43.19 1.09
CA GLU A 349 48.73 -44.59 1.11
C GLU A 349 50.26 -44.68 1.17
N VAL A 350 50.79 -45.30 2.22
CA VAL A 350 52.22 -45.47 2.43
C VAL A 350 52.52 -46.73 3.25
N ASN A 351 53.52 -47.45 2.84
CA ASN A 351 54.05 -48.59 3.58
C ASN A 351 55.14 -48.19 4.57
N ASP A 352 55.28 -48.93 5.65
CA ASP A 352 56.38 -48.76 6.60
C ASP A 352 57.73 -48.84 5.90
N TYR A 353 58.73 -48.13 6.43
CA TYR A 353 60.08 -48.11 5.90
C TYR A 353 61.02 -48.88 6.81
N GLU A 354 61.44 -50.05 6.34
CA GLU A 354 62.27 -50.97 7.11
C GLU A 354 63.68 -51.04 6.59
N GLN A 355 64.66 -51.07 7.46
CA GLN A 355 66.07 -51.30 7.14
C GLN A 355 66.63 -52.31 8.17
N CYS A 356 67.77 -52.96 7.78
CA CYS A 356 68.51 -53.83 8.72
C CYS A 356 69.58 -53.00 9.44
N ASP A 357 69.93 -53.37 10.63
CA ASP A 357 70.97 -52.76 11.47
C ASP A 357 72.38 -53.06 10.95
N TYR A 358 72.80 -52.29 9.93
CA TYR A 358 74.07 -52.48 9.25
C TYR A 358 75.24 -51.62 9.72
N THR A 359 74.94 -50.33 10.09
CA THR A 359 75.94 -49.31 10.34
C THR A 359 76.72 -49.58 11.59
N ASN A 360 76.02 -49.98 12.65
CA ASN A 360 76.61 -50.34 13.94
C ASN A 360 75.81 -51.48 14.61
N PRO A 361 75.98 -52.73 14.17
CA PRO A 361 75.08 -53.82 14.57
C PRO A 361 74.91 -54.00 16.06
N GLY A 362 73.64 -53.96 16.50
CA GLY A 362 73.21 -54.13 17.88
C GLY A 362 72.71 -52.86 18.57
N ASP A 363 72.83 -51.67 17.95
CA ASP A 363 72.30 -50.43 18.51
C ASP A 363 70.92 -50.05 17.98
N LEU A 364 70.44 -50.73 16.90
CA LEU A 364 69.16 -50.56 16.27
C LEU A 364 68.92 -49.10 15.79
N THR A 365 70.00 -48.44 15.39
CA THR A 365 69.96 -47.08 14.85
C THR A 365 70.50 -47.03 13.42
N GLU A 366 69.73 -46.48 12.50
CA GLU A 366 70.12 -46.30 11.06
C GLU A 366 69.68 -44.94 10.55
N VAL A 367 70.21 -44.59 9.35
CA VAL A 367 69.80 -43.37 8.65
C VAL A 367 68.84 -43.71 7.54
N PHE A 368 67.69 -43.05 7.52
CA PHE A 368 66.62 -43.21 6.54
C PHE A 368 66.58 -42.00 5.61
N ASP A 369 66.41 -42.26 4.30
CA ASP A 369 66.04 -41.24 3.35
C ASP A 369 64.55 -41.24 3.18
N ILE A 370 63.85 -40.36 3.99
CA ILE A 370 62.38 -40.26 4.00
C ILE A 370 61.84 -39.81 2.66
N THR A 371 62.63 -39.04 1.84
CA THR A 371 62.17 -38.58 0.53
C THR A 371 61.88 -39.69 -0.47
N THR A 372 62.35 -40.88 -0.20
CA THR A 372 62.02 -42.09 -1.01
C THR A 372 60.55 -42.47 -0.93
N LYS A 373 59.83 -41.98 0.07
CA LYS A 373 58.40 -42.19 0.24
C LYS A 373 57.54 -41.12 -0.49
N ASP A 374 58.12 -40.03 -0.96
CA ASP A 374 57.38 -38.92 -1.58
C ASP A 374 56.50 -39.39 -2.74
N ASN A 375 57.06 -40.17 -3.66
CA ASN A 375 56.30 -40.67 -4.81
C ASN A 375 55.17 -41.62 -4.45
N GLU A 376 55.33 -42.43 -3.39
CA GLU A 376 54.32 -43.35 -2.89
C GLU A 376 53.16 -42.56 -2.28
N ILE A 377 53.46 -41.52 -1.50
CA ILE A 377 52.48 -40.70 -0.78
C ILE A 377 51.78 -39.73 -1.76
N ILE A 378 52.51 -39.03 -2.61
CA ILE A 378 51.95 -38.06 -3.57
C ILE A 378 51.11 -38.77 -4.62
N ASN A 379 51.58 -39.95 -5.12
CA ASN A 379 50.87 -40.80 -6.07
C ASN A 379 50.17 -40.04 -7.23
N GLY A 380 50.85 -39.00 -7.77
CA GLY A 380 50.35 -38.20 -8.86
C GLY A 380 49.29 -37.14 -8.48
N GLN A 381 48.98 -36.96 -7.20
CA GLN A 381 48.06 -35.93 -6.69
C GLN A 381 48.76 -34.54 -6.73
N ASP A 382 47.98 -33.47 -6.94
CA ASP A 382 48.47 -32.08 -6.85
C ASP A 382 48.41 -31.60 -5.40
N VAL A 383 49.43 -31.96 -4.63
CA VAL A 383 49.48 -31.76 -3.17
C VAL A 383 50.84 -31.25 -2.70
N SER A 384 50.84 -30.59 -1.57
CA SER A 384 52.03 -30.23 -0.80
C SER A 384 52.21 -31.23 0.34
N LEU A 385 53.42 -31.85 0.42
CA LEU A 385 53.75 -32.90 1.40
C LEU A 385 54.70 -32.37 2.46
N SER A 386 54.43 -32.64 3.72
CA SER A 386 55.29 -32.31 4.86
C SER A 386 55.33 -33.46 5.87
N TYR A 387 56.50 -33.62 6.53
CA TYR A 387 56.76 -34.68 7.49
C TYR A 387 57.06 -34.13 8.87
N PHE A 388 56.66 -34.87 9.90
CA PHE A 388 56.78 -34.46 11.30
C PHE A 388 57.09 -35.65 12.20
N THR A 389 57.64 -35.37 13.40
CA THR A 389 57.90 -36.40 14.40
C THR A 389 56.80 -36.53 15.47
N SER A 390 55.79 -35.65 15.41
CA SER A 390 54.59 -35.78 16.25
C SER A 390 53.33 -35.46 15.46
N PHE A 391 52.16 -36.08 15.83
CA PHE A 391 50.89 -35.84 15.21
C PHE A 391 50.39 -34.39 15.47
N SER A 392 50.61 -33.87 16.68
CA SER A 392 50.23 -32.47 16.98
C SER A 392 51.00 -31.47 16.09
N ASP A 393 52.30 -31.67 15.86
CA ASP A 393 53.08 -30.79 14.99
C ASP A 393 52.59 -30.85 13.55
N SER A 394 52.15 -32.03 13.08
CA SER A 394 51.57 -32.19 11.72
C SER A 394 50.22 -31.44 11.59
N GLN A 395 49.39 -31.41 12.63
CA GLN A 395 48.14 -30.68 12.63
C GLN A 395 48.37 -29.16 12.63
N ASP A 396 49.30 -28.70 13.47
CA ASP A 396 49.62 -27.28 13.65
C ASP A 396 50.58 -26.72 12.59
N ASN A 397 51.10 -27.59 11.71
CA ASN A 397 52.14 -27.29 10.70
C ASN A 397 53.34 -26.58 11.28
N ILE A 398 53.84 -27.06 12.43
CA ILE A 398 55.03 -26.55 13.12
C ILE A 398 56.07 -27.63 13.22
N ASN A 399 57.37 -27.24 13.30
CA ASN A 399 58.48 -28.17 13.41
C ASN A 399 58.57 -29.21 12.29
N ALA A 400 58.12 -28.90 11.07
CA ALA A 400 58.27 -29.77 9.92
C ALA A 400 59.75 -30.17 9.73
N LEU A 401 59.98 -31.43 9.37
CA LEU A 401 61.31 -31.93 9.05
C LEU A 401 61.89 -31.16 7.85
N SER A 402 63.09 -30.59 8.00
CA SER A 402 63.75 -29.90 6.91
C SER A 402 64.22 -30.90 5.81
N THR A 403 64.42 -30.42 4.58
CA THR A 403 64.92 -31.25 3.48
C THR A 403 66.22 -32.00 3.87
N ALA A 404 67.09 -31.35 4.63
CA ALA A 404 68.34 -31.99 5.12
C ALA A 404 68.07 -33.08 6.17
N ALA A 405 67.03 -32.89 7.00
CA ALA A 405 66.62 -33.90 7.98
C ALA A 405 65.89 -35.07 7.29
N LEU A 406 65.14 -34.84 6.22
CA LEU A 406 64.44 -35.89 5.44
C LEU A 406 65.41 -36.82 4.74
N THR A 407 66.48 -36.33 4.15
CA THR A 407 67.50 -37.15 3.46
C THR A 407 68.45 -37.88 4.40
N ASN A 408 68.49 -37.51 5.66
CA ASN A 408 69.38 -38.06 6.70
C ASN A 408 68.68 -38.23 8.05
N TYR A 409 67.48 -38.79 8.04
CA TYR A 409 66.72 -39.01 9.26
C TYR A 409 67.31 -40.19 10.05
N SER A 410 67.77 -39.93 11.27
CA SER A 410 68.22 -41.01 12.16
C SER A 410 67.18 -41.25 13.21
N ASN A 411 66.75 -42.48 13.39
CA ASN A 411 65.87 -42.88 14.48
C ASN A 411 66.57 -42.70 15.81
N THR A 412 65.87 -42.03 16.79
CA THR A 412 66.42 -41.68 18.06
C THR A 412 65.97 -42.63 19.19
N ASN A 413 64.88 -43.32 18.97
CA ASN A 413 64.29 -44.25 19.96
C ASN A 413 64.32 -45.70 19.41
N SER A 414 65.38 -46.36 19.65
CA SER A 414 65.70 -47.73 19.20
C SER A 414 64.53 -48.53 18.57
N ALA A 415 64.82 -49.23 17.48
CA ALA A 415 64.04 -50.16 16.71
C ALA A 415 62.89 -49.60 15.84
N SER A 416 62.03 -48.72 16.32
CA SER A 416 60.94 -48.21 15.50
C SER A 416 60.50 -46.80 15.94
N GLU A 417 60.30 -45.90 15.02
CA GLU A 417 59.70 -44.54 15.25
C GLU A 417 58.62 -44.27 14.20
N THR A 418 57.61 -43.45 14.57
CA THR A 418 56.53 -43.05 13.69
C THR A 418 56.79 -41.67 13.08
N ILE A 419 56.74 -41.59 11.75
CA ILE A 419 56.81 -40.36 10.98
C ILE A 419 55.36 -39.99 10.60
N TYR A 420 54.94 -38.75 10.96
CA TYR A 420 53.63 -38.23 10.64
C TYR A 420 53.67 -37.42 9.37
N ILE A 421 52.59 -37.52 8.57
CA ILE A 421 52.44 -36.90 7.26
C ILE A 421 51.33 -35.85 7.36
N ARG A 422 51.58 -34.68 6.78
CA ARG A 422 50.58 -33.70 6.42
C ARG A 422 50.60 -33.56 4.91
N LEU A 423 49.44 -33.82 4.30
CA LEU A 423 49.22 -33.66 2.87
C LEU A 423 48.19 -32.54 2.70
N GLU A 424 48.53 -31.49 1.93
CA GLU A 424 47.68 -30.35 1.67
C GLU A 424 47.39 -30.28 0.19
N GLN A 425 46.10 -30.30 -0.21
CA GLN A 425 45.69 -30.18 -1.58
C GLN A 425 45.91 -28.77 -2.10
N ASN A 426 46.71 -28.55 -3.12
CA ASN A 426 47.12 -27.22 -3.55
C ASN A 426 45.96 -26.33 -4.04
N ALA A 427 44.94 -26.94 -4.64
CA ALA A 427 43.77 -26.22 -5.18
C ALA A 427 42.80 -25.79 -4.12
N THR A 428 42.57 -26.57 -3.04
CA THR A 428 41.49 -26.38 -2.08
C THR A 428 41.98 -26.10 -0.66
N GLY A 429 43.24 -26.38 -0.35
CA GLY A 429 43.81 -26.32 0.99
C GLY A 429 43.34 -27.44 1.93
N CYS A 430 42.62 -28.44 1.41
CA CYS A 430 42.15 -29.54 2.24
C CYS A 430 43.27 -30.42 2.71
N LEU A 431 43.22 -30.83 3.98
CA LEU A 431 44.29 -31.53 4.66
C LEU A 431 43.98 -33.00 4.88
N SER A 432 44.99 -33.85 4.64
CA SER A 432 45.01 -35.23 5.10
C SER A 432 46.17 -35.48 6.04
N PHE A 433 45.97 -36.35 6.98
CA PHE A 433 47.00 -36.76 7.92
C PHE A 433 47.19 -38.27 7.87
N GLY A 434 48.42 -38.70 7.90
CA GLY A 434 48.76 -40.10 7.90
C GLY A 434 50.07 -40.36 8.70
N SER A 435 50.51 -41.57 8.70
CA SER A 435 51.79 -41.94 9.31
C SER A 435 52.32 -43.24 8.76
N PHE A 436 53.62 -43.42 8.86
CA PHE A 436 54.30 -44.70 8.66
C PHE A 436 55.41 -44.88 9.70
N ASN A 437 55.83 -46.09 9.91
CA ASN A 437 56.95 -46.37 10.82
C ASN A 437 58.26 -46.54 10.06
N VAL A 438 59.33 -45.97 10.62
CA VAL A 438 60.69 -46.31 10.25
C VAL A 438 61.19 -47.33 11.27
N THR A 439 61.63 -48.50 10.76
CA THR A 439 61.98 -49.65 11.64
C THR A 439 63.33 -50.22 11.29
N VAL A 440 64.17 -50.42 12.27
CA VAL A 440 65.46 -51.07 12.14
C VAL A 440 65.38 -52.54 12.66
N ASN A 441 65.52 -53.47 11.76
CA ASN A 441 65.51 -54.88 12.05
C ASN A 441 66.89 -55.43 12.43
N PRO A 442 67.04 -56.17 13.49
CA PRO A 442 68.30 -56.75 13.90
C PRO A 442 68.85 -57.71 12.84
N LEU A 443 70.16 -57.74 12.68
CA LEU A 443 70.81 -58.72 11.76
C LEU A 443 70.58 -60.14 12.26
N PRO A 444 70.38 -61.13 11.36
CA PRO A 444 70.31 -62.54 11.71
C PRO A 444 71.55 -62.97 12.45
N ASN A 445 71.37 -63.62 13.60
CA ASN A 445 72.51 -64.30 14.26
C ASN A 445 73.01 -65.45 13.37
N VAL A 446 74.21 -65.34 12.85
CA VAL A 446 74.89 -66.44 12.18
C VAL A 446 75.46 -67.35 13.25
N ILE A 447 74.86 -68.52 13.43
CA ILE A 447 75.32 -69.56 14.35
C ILE A 447 76.47 -70.35 13.73
#